data_449aadb22fe7a199c06e7f48fe4ab3d6
#
_entry.id   449aadb22fe7a199c06e7f48fe4ab3d6
#
_cell.length_a   1.000
_cell.length_b   1.000
_cell.length_c   1.000
_cell.angle_alpha   90.00
_cell.angle_beta   90.00
_cell.angle_gamma   90.00
#
_symmetry.space_group_name_H-M   'P 1'
#
loop_
_entity.id
_entity.type
_entity.pdbx_description
1 polymer ?
#
loop_
_entity_poly.entity_id
_entity_poly.type
_entity_poly.pdbx_seq_one_letter_code
_entity_poly.pdbx_strand_id
1 'polypeptide(L)'
;MCKKEKIISLNDFKENRKLVAPDGTPYTGVYTDYYDWENDQKEREEYYKDGKENGLSTWWYENGHKEYENHCKDGKLNGLSTWWYENGQKEYEYHYKDGKLNGLCTCWYKNGQKECEMRYEDGKENGLFTWWCENGQIECEGFFKDGTEVDDPESELDENELPFSSNGPVAFINNFCLTFFYTLVGFKFSKYILDAWF
;
A
#
# COMPACT_ATOMS: atom_id res chain seq x y z
N MET A 1 14.34 14.03 -35.19
CA MET A 1 13.51 15.05 -34.51
C MET A 1 12.57 14.33 -33.56
N CYS A 2 12.96 14.20 -32.29
CA CYS A 2 12.08 13.67 -31.24
C CYS A 2 10.97 14.71 -31.01
N LYS A 3 9.71 14.32 -31.18
CA LYS A 3 8.58 15.14 -30.74
C LYS A 3 8.68 15.23 -29.21
N LYS A 4 9.00 16.41 -28.66
CA LYS A 4 8.79 16.70 -27.26
C LYS A 4 7.30 16.54 -27.00
N GLU A 5 6.90 15.50 -26.29
CA GLU A 5 5.54 15.37 -25.82
C GLU A 5 5.21 16.56 -24.93
N LYS A 6 4.05 17.13 -25.14
CA LYS A 6 3.63 18.39 -24.55
C LYS A 6 3.36 18.15 -23.05
N ILE A 7 4.23 18.70 -22.24
CA ILE A 7 4.13 18.68 -20.78
C ILE A 7 2.92 19.49 -20.37
N ILE A 8 2.02 18.87 -19.61
CA ILE A 8 0.83 19.49 -19.04
C ILE A 8 1.18 19.89 -17.61
N SER A 9 1.06 21.18 -17.26
CA SER A 9 1.39 21.65 -15.92
C SER A 9 0.29 21.30 -14.92
N LEU A 10 0.69 21.10 -13.65
CA LEU A 10 -0.20 20.79 -12.50
C LEU A 10 -1.36 21.78 -12.31
N ASN A 11 -1.24 23.02 -12.82
CA ASN A 11 -2.29 24.04 -12.70
C ASN A 11 -3.53 23.76 -13.57
N ASP A 12 -3.42 22.86 -14.55
CA ASP A 12 -4.53 22.46 -15.41
C ASP A 12 -5.41 21.36 -14.80
N PHE A 13 -5.07 20.91 -13.57
CA PHE A 13 -5.54 19.66 -12.95
C PHE A 13 -6.84 19.77 -12.13
N LYS A 14 -7.38 20.97 -11.87
CA LYS A 14 -8.34 21.16 -10.74
C LYS A 14 -9.81 21.17 -11.06
N GLU A 15 -10.26 20.79 -12.23
CA GLU A 15 -11.70 20.60 -12.45
C GLU A 15 -12.09 19.12 -12.50
N ASN A 16 -12.69 18.65 -11.39
CA ASN A 16 -13.35 17.34 -11.28
C ASN A 16 -12.48 16.07 -11.31
N ARG A 17 -11.24 16.08 -10.81
CA ARG A 17 -10.38 14.88 -10.72
C ARG A 17 -10.20 14.12 -12.04
N LYS A 18 -10.32 14.79 -13.18
CA LYS A 18 -10.05 14.21 -14.50
C LYS A 18 -9.01 15.04 -15.20
N LEU A 19 -7.95 14.38 -15.66
CA LEU A 19 -6.97 15.02 -16.50
C LEU A 19 -7.58 15.29 -17.87
N VAL A 20 -7.52 16.54 -18.33
CA VAL A 20 -8.01 16.96 -19.64
C VAL A 20 -6.87 17.50 -20.48
N ALA A 21 -6.94 17.25 -21.78
CA ALA A 21 -6.05 17.87 -22.76
C ALA A 21 -6.38 19.37 -22.93
N PRO A 22 -5.47 20.17 -23.54
CA PRO A 22 -5.69 21.62 -23.75
C PRO A 22 -6.94 21.99 -24.55
N ASP A 23 -7.48 21.06 -25.31
CA ASP A 23 -8.74 21.22 -26.07
C ASP A 23 -10.00 20.87 -25.25
N GLY A 24 -9.83 20.51 -23.96
CA GLY A 24 -10.90 20.13 -23.05
C GLY A 24 -11.36 18.66 -23.19
N THR A 25 -10.74 17.86 -24.05
CA THR A 25 -11.04 16.43 -24.14
C THR A 25 -10.37 15.64 -23.01
N PRO A 26 -10.94 14.50 -22.58
CA PRO A 26 -10.28 13.63 -21.61
C PRO A 26 -8.90 13.17 -22.11
N TYR A 27 -7.89 13.35 -21.27
CA TYR A 27 -6.51 13.01 -21.63
C TYR A 27 -6.30 11.50 -21.69
N THR A 28 -5.56 11.06 -22.70
CA THR A 28 -5.03 9.69 -22.79
C THR A 28 -3.56 9.77 -23.14
N GLY A 29 -2.70 9.22 -22.27
CA GLY A 29 -1.25 9.29 -22.43
C GLY A 29 -0.52 9.15 -21.12
N VAL A 30 0.76 9.50 -21.14
CA VAL A 30 1.64 9.51 -19.96
C VAL A 30 1.80 10.94 -19.48
N TYR A 31 1.56 11.14 -18.19
CA TYR A 31 1.91 12.38 -17.49
C TYR A 31 3.25 12.17 -16.77
N THR A 32 4.18 13.09 -16.94
CA THR A 32 5.49 13.03 -16.26
C THR A 32 5.79 14.41 -15.66
N ASP A 33 6.21 14.42 -14.40
CA ASP A 33 6.71 15.59 -13.70
C ASP A 33 8.15 15.36 -13.24
N TYR A 34 8.88 16.44 -12.96
CA TYR A 34 10.31 16.39 -12.68
C TYR A 34 10.67 17.29 -11.51
N TYR A 35 11.54 16.82 -10.63
CA TYR A 35 12.22 17.65 -9.64
C TYR A 35 13.20 18.61 -10.33
N ASP A 36 13.91 18.09 -11.32
CA ASP A 36 14.89 18.84 -12.11
C ASP A 36 14.79 18.46 -13.59
N TRP A 37 14.33 19.39 -14.38
CA TRP A 37 14.14 19.24 -15.83
C TRP A 37 15.45 19.21 -16.62
N GLU A 38 16.53 19.83 -16.08
CA GLU A 38 17.81 19.90 -16.77
C GLU A 38 18.54 18.56 -16.71
N ASN A 39 18.33 17.81 -15.62
CA ASN A 39 18.96 16.52 -15.35
C ASN A 39 18.04 15.32 -15.60
N ASP A 40 16.84 15.52 -16.18
CA ASP A 40 15.83 14.48 -16.39
C ASP A 40 15.47 13.70 -15.10
N GLN A 41 15.54 14.37 -13.94
CA GLN A 41 15.22 13.77 -12.66
C GLN A 41 13.72 13.74 -12.43
N LYS A 42 13.09 12.61 -12.76
CA LYS A 42 11.65 12.43 -12.60
C LYS A 42 11.22 12.51 -11.15
N GLU A 43 10.10 13.20 -10.91
CA GLU A 43 9.34 13.17 -9.66
C GLU A 43 8.23 12.11 -9.75
N ARG A 44 7.51 12.07 -10.88
CA ARG A 44 6.44 11.07 -11.10
C ARG A 44 6.18 10.80 -12.57
N GLU A 45 5.63 9.63 -12.83
CA GLU A 45 5.13 9.20 -14.13
C GLU A 45 3.83 8.42 -13.94
N GLU A 46 2.78 8.84 -14.62
CA GLU A 46 1.43 8.31 -14.44
C GLU A 46 0.77 8.07 -15.79
N TYR A 47 0.08 6.94 -15.93
CA TYR A 47 -0.63 6.57 -17.14
C TYR A 47 -2.12 6.90 -17.02
N TYR A 48 -2.64 7.60 -18.03
CA TYR A 48 -4.04 8.03 -18.11
C TYR A 48 -4.72 7.47 -19.34
N LYS A 49 -5.99 7.10 -19.17
CA LYS A 49 -6.91 6.76 -20.25
C LYS A 49 -8.24 7.45 -20.03
N ASP A 50 -8.71 8.19 -21.04
CA ASP A 50 -9.98 8.92 -20.99
C ASP A 50 -10.11 9.81 -19.72
N GLY A 51 -9.01 10.47 -19.34
CA GLY A 51 -8.91 11.37 -18.18
C GLY A 51 -8.81 10.69 -16.83
N LYS A 52 -8.74 9.36 -16.78
CA LYS A 52 -8.60 8.58 -15.54
C LYS A 52 -7.26 7.86 -15.51
N GLU A 53 -6.67 7.73 -14.32
CA GLU A 53 -5.51 6.89 -14.14
C GLU A 53 -5.82 5.46 -14.58
N ASN A 54 -4.97 4.92 -15.45
CA ASN A 54 -5.14 3.59 -16.01
C ASN A 54 -3.79 3.03 -16.45
N GLY A 55 -3.22 2.17 -15.62
CA GLY A 55 -1.88 1.62 -15.81
C GLY A 55 -1.01 1.80 -14.58
N LEU A 56 0.29 1.78 -14.82
CA LEU A 56 1.30 1.96 -13.78
C LEU A 56 1.46 3.44 -13.45
N SER A 57 1.54 3.79 -12.16
CA SER A 57 1.97 5.09 -11.65
C SER A 57 3.20 4.89 -10.79
N THR A 58 4.24 5.67 -11.03
CA THR A 58 5.52 5.59 -10.31
C THR A 58 5.95 6.98 -9.85
N TRP A 59 6.37 7.07 -8.61
CA TRP A 59 6.90 8.28 -8.00
C TRP A 59 8.30 8.00 -7.48
N TRP A 60 9.16 9.00 -7.48
CA TRP A 60 10.56 8.90 -7.07
C TRP A 60 10.91 9.96 -6.05
N TYR A 61 11.80 9.64 -5.15
CA TYR A 61 12.48 10.59 -4.28
C TYR A 61 13.46 11.45 -5.09
N GLU A 62 13.87 12.60 -4.55
CA GLU A 62 14.91 13.45 -5.14
C GLU A 62 16.25 12.72 -5.35
N ASN A 63 16.55 11.67 -4.57
CA ASN A 63 17.74 10.85 -4.73
C ASN A 63 17.64 9.83 -5.89
N GLY A 64 16.52 9.80 -6.61
CA GLY A 64 16.26 8.92 -7.74
C GLY A 64 15.78 7.50 -7.39
N HIS A 65 15.69 7.15 -6.11
CA HIS A 65 15.04 5.91 -5.70
C HIS A 65 13.52 6.01 -5.88
N LYS A 66 12.87 4.87 -6.16
CA LYS A 66 11.40 4.83 -6.15
C LYS A 66 10.90 5.16 -4.74
N GLU A 67 9.84 5.96 -4.66
CA GLU A 67 9.08 6.24 -3.45
C GLU A 67 7.81 5.41 -3.42
N TYR A 68 7.12 5.34 -4.58
CA TYR A 68 5.83 4.72 -4.66
C TYR A 68 5.56 4.18 -6.08
N GLU A 69 4.93 3.02 -6.17
CA GLU A 69 4.47 2.44 -7.43
C GLU A 69 3.12 1.76 -7.21
N ASN A 70 2.16 2.04 -8.08
CA ASN A 70 0.87 1.40 -8.03
C ASN A 70 0.32 1.06 -9.42
N HIS A 71 -0.69 0.21 -9.44
CA HIS A 71 -1.48 -0.06 -10.62
C HIS A 71 -2.90 0.48 -10.45
N CYS A 72 -3.33 1.29 -11.42
CA CYS A 72 -4.69 1.83 -11.49
C CYS A 72 -5.45 1.25 -12.66
N LYS A 73 -6.75 1.08 -12.46
CA LYS A 73 -7.71 0.76 -13.51
C LYS A 73 -8.94 1.63 -13.35
N ASP A 74 -9.27 2.39 -14.40
CA ASP A 74 -10.43 3.29 -14.42
C ASP A 74 -10.47 4.28 -13.23
N GLY A 75 -9.29 4.75 -12.77
CA GLY A 75 -9.12 5.67 -11.65
C GLY A 75 -9.24 5.02 -10.27
N LYS A 76 -9.14 3.70 -10.17
CA LYS A 76 -9.11 2.96 -8.91
C LYS A 76 -7.85 2.12 -8.81
N LEU A 77 -7.29 2.01 -7.61
CA LEU A 77 -6.21 1.07 -7.33
C LEU A 77 -6.66 -0.36 -7.65
N ASN A 78 -5.88 -1.06 -8.47
CA ASN A 78 -6.19 -2.42 -8.91
C ASN A 78 -4.90 -3.17 -9.24
N GLY A 79 -4.45 -4.01 -8.33
CA GLY A 79 -3.17 -4.71 -8.41
C GLY A 79 -2.26 -4.38 -7.24
N LEU A 80 -0.97 -4.56 -7.46
CA LEU A 80 0.06 -4.32 -6.46
C LEU A 80 0.32 -2.82 -6.29
N SER A 81 0.50 -2.39 -5.04
CA SER A 81 0.94 -1.06 -4.62
C SER A 81 2.14 -1.23 -3.71
N THR A 82 3.27 -0.62 -4.04
CA THR A 82 4.51 -0.74 -3.28
C THR A 82 5.06 0.62 -2.91
N TRP A 83 5.51 0.76 -1.67
CA TRP A 83 6.17 1.94 -1.14
C TRP A 83 7.58 1.57 -0.73
N TRP A 84 8.51 2.51 -0.88
CA TRP A 84 9.91 2.35 -0.50
C TRP A 84 10.37 3.48 0.39
N TYR A 85 11.27 3.19 1.28
CA TYR A 85 12.06 4.19 1.98
C TYR A 85 13.05 4.86 1.04
N GLU A 86 13.53 6.05 1.39
CA GLU A 86 14.59 6.75 0.65
C GLU A 86 15.88 5.93 0.46
N ASN A 87 16.14 4.93 1.33
CA ASN A 87 17.28 4.01 1.19
C ASN A 87 17.04 2.91 0.14
N GLY A 88 15.88 2.91 -0.53
CA GLY A 88 15.50 1.96 -1.57
C GLY A 88 14.94 0.63 -1.08
N GLN A 89 14.84 0.41 0.25
CA GLN A 89 14.20 -0.77 0.80
C GLN A 89 12.67 -0.61 0.81
N LYS A 90 11.93 -1.72 0.65
CA LYS A 90 10.47 -1.68 0.73
C LYS A 90 10.04 -1.18 2.11
N GLU A 91 8.96 -0.39 2.14
CA GLU A 91 8.26 0.06 3.34
C GLU A 91 6.91 -0.64 3.46
N TYR A 92 6.12 -0.63 2.36
CA TYR A 92 4.81 -1.30 2.32
C TYR A 92 4.60 -2.00 0.98
N GLU A 93 3.83 -3.08 1.01
CA GLU A 93 3.32 -3.76 -0.17
C GLU A 93 1.88 -4.17 0.08
N TYR A 94 0.97 -3.66 -0.75
CA TYR A 94 -0.46 -3.86 -0.63
C TYR A 94 -1.04 -4.38 -1.93
N HIS A 95 -2.02 -5.26 -1.82
CA HIS A 95 -2.80 -5.73 -2.96
C HIS A 95 -4.18 -5.06 -2.95
N TYR A 96 -4.56 -4.48 -4.09
CA TYR A 96 -5.84 -3.83 -4.28
C TYR A 96 -6.68 -4.51 -5.35
N LYS A 97 -7.99 -4.51 -5.14
CA LYS A 97 -9.00 -4.89 -6.13
C LYS A 97 -10.12 -3.86 -6.09
N ASP A 98 -10.37 -3.21 -7.24
CA ASP A 98 -11.42 -2.20 -7.41
C ASP A 98 -11.40 -1.09 -6.34
N GLY A 99 -10.20 -0.69 -5.89
CA GLY A 99 -9.97 0.37 -4.89
C GLY A 99 -10.03 -0.10 -3.44
N LYS A 100 -10.19 -1.40 -3.18
CA LYS A 100 -10.19 -1.97 -1.83
C LYS A 100 -8.97 -2.85 -1.62
N LEU A 101 -8.44 -2.89 -0.40
CA LEU A 101 -7.44 -3.87 -0.01
C LEU A 101 -7.98 -5.29 -0.20
N ASN A 102 -7.26 -6.12 -0.92
CA ASN A 102 -7.67 -7.49 -1.21
C ASN A 102 -6.43 -8.36 -1.47
N GLY A 103 -6.03 -9.13 -0.49
CA GLY A 103 -4.82 -9.96 -0.52
C GLY A 103 -3.90 -9.69 0.66
N LEU A 104 -2.65 -10.10 0.51
CA LEU A 104 -1.63 -9.92 1.54
C LEU A 104 -1.15 -8.46 1.56
N CYS A 105 -1.03 -7.91 2.76
CA CYS A 105 -0.39 -6.64 3.06
C CYS A 105 0.83 -6.92 3.92
N THR A 106 1.98 -6.36 3.55
CA THR A 106 3.23 -6.55 4.26
C THR A 106 3.90 -5.21 4.51
N CYS A 107 4.43 -5.02 5.71
CA CYS A 107 5.21 -3.85 6.11
C CYS A 107 6.64 -4.27 6.44
N TRP A 108 7.58 -3.35 6.27
CA TRP A 108 8.99 -3.57 6.60
C TRP A 108 9.57 -2.37 7.34
N TYR A 109 10.44 -2.64 8.27
CA TYR A 109 11.32 -1.66 8.88
C TYR A 109 12.38 -1.13 7.89
N LYS A 110 12.97 0.04 8.19
CA LYS A 110 14.06 0.62 7.39
C LYS A 110 15.30 -0.28 7.26
N ASN A 111 15.46 -1.28 8.14
CA ASN A 111 16.53 -2.29 8.08
C ASN A 111 16.19 -3.45 7.12
N GLY A 112 14.99 -3.46 6.51
CA GLY A 112 14.53 -4.47 5.57
C GLY A 112 13.90 -5.71 6.21
N GLN A 113 13.84 -5.78 7.54
CA GLN A 113 13.12 -6.86 8.22
C GLN A 113 11.60 -6.60 8.18
N LYS A 114 10.80 -7.67 8.17
CA LYS A 114 9.35 -7.53 8.26
C LYS A 114 8.96 -6.86 9.57
N GLU A 115 8.01 -5.91 9.48
CA GLU A 115 7.37 -5.26 10.60
C GLU A 115 5.97 -5.83 10.83
N CYS A 116 5.19 -6.02 9.75
CA CYS A 116 3.87 -6.61 9.85
C CYS A 116 3.47 -7.40 8.60
N GLU A 117 2.56 -8.32 8.79
CA GLU A 117 1.90 -9.05 7.71
C GLU A 117 0.44 -9.29 8.08
N MET A 118 -0.49 -8.97 7.18
CA MET A 118 -1.91 -9.13 7.37
C MET A 118 -2.61 -9.39 6.06
N ARG A 119 -3.66 -10.19 6.08
CA ARG A 119 -4.49 -10.46 4.91
C ARG A 119 -5.77 -9.65 4.95
N TYR A 120 -6.17 -9.12 3.79
CA TYR A 120 -7.43 -8.38 3.59
C TYR A 120 -8.32 -9.07 2.57
N GLU A 121 -9.64 -8.97 2.78
CA GLU A 121 -10.66 -9.38 1.83
C GLU A 121 -11.72 -8.26 1.76
N ASP A 122 -11.96 -7.74 0.55
CA ASP A 122 -12.89 -6.61 0.31
C ASP A 122 -12.71 -5.40 1.24
N GLY A 123 -11.46 -5.12 1.67
CA GLY A 123 -11.09 -3.98 2.51
C GLY A 123 -11.20 -4.25 4.00
N LYS A 124 -11.47 -5.49 4.43
CA LYS A 124 -11.52 -5.90 5.83
C LYS A 124 -10.41 -6.89 6.13
N GLU A 125 -9.89 -6.82 7.34
CA GLU A 125 -8.92 -7.80 7.85
C GLU A 125 -9.57 -9.19 7.88
N ASN A 126 -8.86 -10.19 7.34
CA ASN A 126 -9.34 -11.56 7.27
C ASN A 126 -8.19 -12.55 7.27
N GLY A 127 -8.00 -13.29 8.36
CA GLY A 127 -6.95 -14.28 8.55
C GLY A 127 -5.95 -13.90 9.62
N LEU A 128 -4.82 -14.60 9.65
CA LEU A 128 -3.72 -14.37 10.56
C LEU A 128 -3.10 -12.99 10.30
N PHE A 129 -2.83 -12.25 11.36
CA PHE A 129 -1.87 -11.15 11.36
C PHE A 129 -0.68 -11.50 12.25
N THR A 130 0.49 -11.01 11.85
CA THR A 130 1.72 -11.15 12.61
C THR A 130 2.44 -9.81 12.63
N TRP A 131 2.94 -9.43 13.80
CA TRP A 131 3.76 -8.26 14.02
C TRP A 131 5.13 -8.67 14.56
N TRP A 132 6.20 -8.10 14.04
CA TRP A 132 7.58 -8.38 14.44
C TRP A 132 8.27 -7.14 14.98
N CYS A 133 9.13 -7.33 15.96
CA CYS A 133 10.09 -6.32 16.39
C CYS A 133 11.19 -6.13 15.33
N GLU A 134 11.91 -5.00 15.37
CA GLU A 134 13.06 -4.73 14.49
C GLU A 134 14.18 -5.79 14.53
N ASN A 135 14.25 -6.63 15.56
CA ASN A 135 15.18 -7.75 15.66
C ASN A 135 14.67 -9.04 15.02
N GLY A 136 13.49 -9.01 14.40
CA GLY A 136 12.85 -10.13 13.71
C GLY A 136 12.12 -11.11 14.63
N GLN A 137 12.04 -10.85 15.93
CA GLN A 137 11.21 -11.63 16.84
C GLN A 137 9.74 -11.26 16.70
N ILE A 138 8.85 -12.24 16.81
CA ILE A 138 7.40 -11.98 16.81
C ILE A 138 7.06 -11.18 18.07
N GLU A 139 6.39 -10.06 17.90
CA GLU A 139 5.87 -9.22 18.96
C GLU A 139 4.45 -9.65 19.33
N CYS A 140 3.59 -9.84 18.33
CA CYS A 140 2.24 -10.36 18.52
C CYS A 140 1.70 -11.04 17.26
N GLU A 141 0.74 -11.92 17.47
CA GLU A 141 -0.06 -12.56 16.43
C GLU A 141 -1.52 -12.62 16.88
N GLY A 142 -2.42 -12.70 15.93
CA GLY A 142 -3.84 -12.89 16.19
C GLY A 142 -4.61 -13.16 14.92
N PHE A 143 -5.91 -13.37 15.03
CA PHE A 143 -6.78 -13.68 13.91
C PHE A 143 -7.87 -12.64 13.77
N PHE A 144 -8.14 -12.26 12.50
CA PHE A 144 -9.26 -11.42 12.15
C PHE A 144 -10.23 -12.15 11.24
N LYS A 145 -11.52 -11.86 11.42
CA LYS A 145 -12.59 -12.28 10.52
C LYS A 145 -13.52 -11.10 10.27
N ASP A 146 -13.66 -10.73 9.01
CA ASP A 146 -14.51 -9.61 8.58
C ASP A 146 -14.21 -8.29 9.31
N GLY A 147 -12.93 -8.03 9.68
CA GLY A 147 -12.47 -6.83 10.38
C GLY A 147 -12.65 -6.87 11.90
N THR A 148 -13.00 -8.03 12.47
CA THR A 148 -13.12 -8.23 13.91
C THR A 148 -12.08 -9.23 14.36
N GLU A 149 -11.34 -8.90 15.43
CA GLU A 149 -10.43 -9.85 16.07
C GLU A 149 -11.22 -11.01 16.68
N VAL A 150 -10.75 -12.23 16.42
CA VAL A 150 -11.37 -13.47 16.89
C VAL A 150 -10.32 -14.36 17.53
N ASP A 151 -10.77 -15.32 18.35
CA ASP A 151 -9.88 -16.35 18.89
C ASP A 151 -9.29 -17.18 17.74
N ASP A 152 -8.12 -17.79 18.00
CA ASP A 152 -7.48 -18.69 17.05
C ASP A 152 -8.46 -19.81 16.67
N PRO A 153 -8.83 -19.96 15.39
CA PRO A 153 -9.76 -21.00 14.96
C PRO A 153 -9.25 -22.42 15.20
N GLU A 154 -7.92 -22.61 15.41
CA GLU A 154 -7.36 -23.91 15.80
C GLU A 154 -7.43 -24.16 17.31
N SER A 155 -7.71 -23.13 18.13
CA SER A 155 -7.85 -23.29 19.58
C SER A 155 -9.11 -24.08 20.02
N GLU A 156 -10.09 -24.21 19.14
CA GLU A 156 -11.33 -24.98 19.37
C GLU A 156 -11.21 -26.48 18.98
N LEU A 157 -10.05 -26.90 18.44
CA LEU A 157 -9.83 -28.32 18.16
C LEU A 157 -9.62 -29.06 19.47
N ASP A 158 -10.60 -29.92 19.79
CA ASP A 158 -10.65 -30.75 20.98
C ASP A 158 -9.31 -31.51 21.17
N GLU A 159 -8.64 -31.31 22.33
CA GLU A 159 -7.36 -31.96 22.69
C GLU A 159 -7.39 -33.49 22.55
N ASN A 160 -8.58 -34.08 22.34
CA ASN A 160 -8.80 -35.50 22.19
C ASN A 160 -8.67 -36.07 20.79
N GLU A 161 -8.50 -35.21 19.75
CA GLU A 161 -8.40 -35.66 18.34
C GLU A 161 -6.99 -35.54 17.74
N LEU A 162 -5.98 -35.02 18.44
CA LEU A 162 -4.63 -34.89 17.92
C LEU A 162 -3.77 -36.12 18.19
N PRO A 163 -3.20 -36.77 17.16
CA PRO A 163 -2.13 -37.73 17.38
C PRO A 163 -0.85 -36.97 17.76
N PHE A 164 -0.51 -37.05 19.04
CA PHE A 164 0.78 -36.74 19.66
C PHE A 164 1.83 -36.02 18.78
N SER A 165 2.06 -34.71 19.01
CA SER A 165 3.41 -34.15 18.84
C SER A 165 3.61 -32.96 19.79
N SER A 166 4.69 -33.06 20.51
CA SER A 166 5.11 -32.30 21.68
C SER A 166 5.67 -30.93 21.38
N ASN A 167 5.36 -29.97 22.29
CA ASN A 167 6.23 -28.87 22.75
C ASN A 167 6.51 -27.67 21.83
N GLY A 168 5.69 -26.64 22.00
CA GLY A 168 6.07 -25.25 21.83
C GLY A 168 5.22 -24.36 22.75
N PRO A 169 5.76 -23.31 23.38
CA PRO A 169 4.99 -22.52 24.34
C PRO A 169 4.01 -21.60 23.57
N VAL A 170 2.73 -21.85 23.79
CA VAL A 170 1.66 -20.89 23.42
C VAL A 170 1.72 -19.76 24.45
N ALA A 171 2.25 -18.63 24.04
CA ALA A 171 2.23 -17.41 24.85
C ALA A 171 0.85 -16.75 24.69
N PHE A 172 0.06 -16.73 25.74
CA PHE A 172 -1.15 -15.92 25.85
C PHE A 172 -0.78 -14.44 25.73
N ILE A 173 -1.22 -13.78 24.67
CA ILE A 173 -0.96 -12.36 24.42
C ILE A 173 -2.11 -11.56 25.02
N ASN A 174 -1.80 -10.82 26.09
CA ASN A 174 -2.70 -9.88 26.73
C ASN A 174 -3.09 -8.73 25.80
N ASN A 175 -4.31 -8.23 25.96
CA ASN A 175 -5.02 -7.07 25.36
C ASN A 175 -4.22 -5.77 25.11
N PHE A 176 -2.91 -5.78 24.96
CA PHE A 176 -2.07 -4.58 24.83
C PHE A 176 -1.87 -4.12 23.38
N CYS A 177 -2.17 -4.97 22.38
CA CYS A 177 -1.92 -4.68 20.98
C CYS A 177 -2.96 -3.74 20.33
N LEU A 178 -4.18 -3.68 20.87
CA LEU A 178 -5.29 -2.90 20.29
C LEU A 178 -5.07 -1.38 20.28
N THR A 179 -4.32 -0.84 21.23
CA THR A 179 -4.09 0.62 21.33
C THR A 179 -3.02 1.15 20.39
N PHE A 180 -2.10 0.32 19.93
CA PHE A 180 -1.03 0.74 19.00
C PHE A 180 -1.49 0.74 17.53
N PHE A 181 -2.47 -0.10 17.16
CA PHE A 181 -2.94 -0.25 15.79
C PHE A 181 -3.57 1.04 15.23
N TYR A 182 -4.36 1.75 16.04
CA TYR A 182 -5.02 2.99 15.62
C TYR A 182 -4.09 4.19 15.49
N THR A 183 -2.95 4.18 16.18
CA THR A 183 -2.03 5.33 16.18
C THR A 183 -0.98 5.27 15.07
N LEU A 184 -0.48 4.11 14.67
CA LEU A 184 0.58 4.01 13.66
C LEU A 184 0.04 3.94 12.23
N VAL A 185 -1.01 3.17 11.98
CA VAL A 185 -1.65 3.10 10.66
C VAL A 185 -2.43 4.38 10.37
N GLY A 186 -3.12 4.95 11.37
CA GLY A 186 -3.91 6.18 11.22
C GLY A 186 -3.08 7.43 10.96
N PHE A 187 -1.87 7.54 11.50
CA PHE A 187 -1.06 8.77 11.38
C PHE A 187 -0.26 8.87 10.06
N LYS A 188 0.16 7.76 9.46
CA LYS A 188 0.89 7.80 8.18
C LYS A 188 -0.02 7.83 6.96
N PHE A 189 -1.25 7.31 7.07
CA PHE A 189 -2.27 7.42 6.02
C PHE A 189 -2.77 8.86 5.80
N SER A 190 -2.66 9.73 6.80
CA SER A 190 -3.23 11.09 6.77
C SER A 190 -2.59 12.02 5.75
N LYS A 191 -1.35 11.78 5.29
CA LYS A 191 -0.67 12.75 4.41
C LYS A 191 -0.99 12.57 2.92
N TYR A 192 -1.34 11.38 2.47
CA TYR A 192 -1.50 11.07 1.04
C TYR A 192 -2.88 10.51 0.64
N ILE A 193 -3.69 10.02 1.60
CA ILE A 193 -5.04 9.53 1.30
C ILE A 193 -6.11 10.61 1.46
N LEU A 194 -5.87 11.65 2.27
CA LEU A 194 -6.80 12.78 2.38
C LEU A 194 -6.93 13.57 1.06
N ASP A 195 -5.91 13.59 0.21
CA ASP A 195 -6.00 14.20 -1.12
C ASP A 195 -6.76 13.34 -2.14
N ALA A 196 -7.10 12.10 -1.79
CA ALA A 196 -7.87 11.18 -2.65
C ALA A 196 -9.37 11.09 -2.28
N TRP A 197 -9.81 11.69 -1.12
CA TRP A 197 -11.19 11.55 -0.62
C TRP A 197 -11.95 12.86 -0.43
N PHE A 198 -11.35 14.03 -0.79
CA PHE A 198 -12.08 15.31 -0.86
C PHE A 198 -12.03 15.97 -2.22
#